data_803d45e2fd535adccb1af838bcc8ae4c
#
_entry.id   803d45e2fd535adccb1af838bcc8ae4c
#
_cell.length_a   1.000
_cell.length_b   1.000
_cell.length_c   1.000
_cell.angle_alpha   90.00
_cell.angle_beta   90.00
_cell.angle_gamma   90.00
#
_symmetry.space_group_name_H-M   'P 1'
#
loop_
_entity.id
_entity.type
_entity.pdbx_description
1 polymer ?
#
loop_
_entity_poly.entity_id
_entity_poly.type
_entity_poly.pdbx_seq_one_letter_code
_entity_poly.pdbx_strand_id
1 'polypeptide(L)'
;MAKGKPHINLVFIGHVDHGKSTTVGRLLYDAGNIDEQTMRKLKEKAQELGKAGFEFAFVMDNLKEERERGVTIDLAHKKFETEKFYFTIIDAPGHKDFIKNMITGTSQADAAVVVVSANPGDGVQAQTKEHIFLSRTLGVQQVIIYVNKMDMAKYDEKRFNEVKDQVSALLRTVGYKPDTITFVAGASFPGDNVFKKSTNMPWYKGPTLLEAINMLKEPEKPTTLPLRLPIQDVYNITGIGVVPVGRVETGIIKVGDKVIATPGREGKGVPGEVKSIEMHHESMPEAQPGDNVGLNIRGFGKKDIARGDVIGPADNPPTVATEFTAQIVVLNHPSVVTVGYTPVFHIHTAQVACQIVEITKKINPATGETLQDKPDFIKNGDAAIIKVKPVQPLVIEKQKDIPQLARFAVRDSGQTVAAGMCIDLVKK
;
A
#
# COMPACT_ATOMS: atom_id res chain seq x y z
N MET A 1 -8.07 21.06 9.67
CA MET A 1 -8.81 19.78 9.50
C MET A 1 -10.28 20.07 9.35
N ALA A 2 -10.95 19.40 8.42
CA ALA A 2 -12.41 19.31 8.47
C ALA A 2 -12.78 18.52 9.73
N LYS A 3 -13.13 19.24 10.81
CA LYS A 3 -13.49 18.65 12.11
C LYS A 3 -14.65 17.65 11.89
N GLY A 4 -14.38 16.36 12.03
CA GLY A 4 -15.41 15.32 12.17
C GLY A 4 -15.55 14.32 11.03
N LYS A 5 -14.82 14.41 9.91
CA LYS A 5 -14.91 13.41 8.84
C LYS A 5 -13.92 12.26 9.09
N PRO A 6 -14.36 10.98 8.94
CA PRO A 6 -13.45 9.84 9.02
C PRO A 6 -12.37 9.91 7.95
N HIS A 7 -11.14 9.53 8.31
CA HIS A 7 -9.99 9.49 7.41
C HIS A 7 -9.78 8.10 6.84
N ILE A 8 -9.56 8.02 5.52
CA ILE A 8 -9.26 6.78 4.79
C ILE A 8 -8.02 7.00 3.91
N ASN A 9 -7.06 6.09 4.02
CA ASN A 9 -5.93 6.01 3.09
C ASN A 9 -6.33 5.13 1.91
N LEU A 10 -6.42 5.72 0.73
CA LEU A 10 -6.91 5.07 -0.50
C LEU A 10 -5.77 4.93 -1.51
N VAL A 11 -5.33 3.70 -1.78
CA VAL A 11 -4.27 3.44 -2.77
C VAL A 11 -4.86 3.12 -4.14
N PHE A 12 -4.26 3.68 -5.18
CA PHE A 12 -4.54 3.32 -6.58
C PHE A 12 -3.45 2.38 -7.09
N ILE A 13 -3.85 1.17 -7.49
CA ILE A 13 -2.97 0.10 -7.95
C ILE A 13 -3.45 -0.49 -9.27
N GLY A 14 -2.59 -1.23 -9.95
CA GLY A 14 -2.88 -1.85 -11.25
C GLY A 14 -1.65 -1.80 -12.15
N HIS A 15 -1.76 -2.42 -13.32
CA HIS A 15 -0.67 -2.51 -14.29
C HIS A 15 -0.21 -1.12 -14.78
N VAL A 16 1.02 -1.03 -15.29
CA VAL A 16 1.51 0.16 -15.98
C VAL A 16 0.57 0.47 -17.17
N ASP A 17 0.41 1.73 -17.49
CA ASP A 17 -0.47 2.23 -18.58
C ASP A 17 -1.97 1.93 -18.44
N HIS A 18 -2.44 1.33 -17.36
CA HIS A 18 -3.89 1.19 -17.12
C HIS A 18 -4.58 2.50 -16.71
N GLY A 19 -3.81 3.58 -16.48
CA GLY A 19 -4.33 4.93 -16.25
C GLY A 19 -4.59 5.28 -14.79
N LYS A 20 -3.84 4.71 -13.83
CA LYS A 20 -3.93 5.03 -12.40
C LYS A 20 -3.80 6.52 -12.12
N SER A 21 -2.64 7.10 -12.44
CA SER A 21 -2.35 8.52 -12.19
C SER A 21 -3.30 9.44 -12.96
N THR A 22 -3.71 9.04 -14.17
CA THR A 22 -4.75 9.75 -14.94
C THR A 22 -6.09 9.74 -14.21
N THR A 23 -6.47 8.59 -13.62
CA THR A 23 -7.73 8.44 -12.86
C THR A 23 -7.72 9.34 -11.62
N VAL A 24 -6.62 9.32 -10.87
CA VAL A 24 -6.45 10.16 -9.68
C VAL A 24 -6.48 11.65 -10.06
N GLY A 25 -5.67 12.04 -11.05
CA GLY A 25 -5.62 13.43 -11.50
C GLY A 25 -6.95 13.94 -12.01
N ARG A 26 -7.70 13.11 -12.75
CA ARG A 26 -9.05 13.44 -13.20
C ARG A 26 -10.04 13.59 -12.03
N LEU A 27 -9.99 12.68 -11.07
CA LEU A 27 -10.84 12.75 -9.88
C LEU A 27 -10.58 14.02 -9.08
N LEU A 28 -9.30 14.38 -8.87
CA LEU A 28 -8.90 15.61 -8.17
C LEU A 28 -9.30 16.89 -8.90
N TYR A 29 -9.19 16.89 -10.23
CA TYR A 29 -9.61 18.01 -11.06
C TYR A 29 -11.13 18.21 -11.03
N ASP A 30 -11.89 17.16 -11.28
CA ASP A 30 -13.37 17.22 -11.29
C ASP A 30 -13.95 17.57 -9.89
N ALA A 31 -13.23 17.26 -8.82
CA ALA A 31 -13.56 17.64 -7.45
C ALA A 31 -13.17 19.08 -7.08
N GLY A 32 -12.52 19.82 -7.99
CA GLY A 32 -12.10 21.19 -7.73
C GLY A 32 -10.84 21.34 -6.87
N ASN A 33 -10.10 20.26 -6.61
CA ASN A 33 -8.83 20.31 -5.89
C ASN A 33 -7.68 20.89 -6.73
N ILE A 34 -7.90 21.00 -8.04
CA ILE A 34 -6.96 21.56 -9.02
C ILE A 34 -7.70 22.60 -9.83
N ASP A 35 -7.18 23.82 -9.81
CA ASP A 35 -7.76 24.92 -10.58
C ASP A 35 -7.44 24.81 -12.09
N GLU A 36 -8.25 25.49 -12.90
CA GLU A 36 -8.12 25.48 -14.36
C GLU A 36 -6.77 26.05 -14.85
N GLN A 37 -6.21 27.02 -14.10
CA GLN A 37 -4.93 27.64 -14.46
C GLN A 37 -3.78 26.65 -14.30
N THR A 38 -3.78 25.91 -13.19
CA THR A 38 -2.82 24.83 -12.93
C THR A 38 -2.95 23.73 -13.99
N MET A 39 -4.18 23.31 -14.32
CA MET A 39 -4.44 22.32 -15.33
C MET A 39 -3.97 22.74 -16.71
N ARG A 40 -4.15 24.00 -17.07
CA ARG A 40 -3.66 24.58 -18.31
C ARG A 40 -2.12 24.52 -18.41
N LYS A 41 -1.40 24.89 -17.34
CA LYS A 41 0.06 24.81 -17.28
C LYS A 41 0.56 23.36 -17.43
N LEU A 42 -0.13 22.39 -16.81
CA LEU A 42 0.21 20.98 -16.94
C LEU A 42 -0.01 20.47 -18.35
N LYS A 43 -1.07 20.93 -19.04
CA LYS A 43 -1.33 20.60 -20.45
C LYS A 43 -0.27 21.17 -21.39
N GLU A 44 0.10 22.44 -21.22
CA GLU A 44 1.18 23.09 -21.97
C GLU A 44 2.49 22.31 -21.78
N LYS A 45 2.83 21.96 -20.55
CA LYS A 45 4.03 21.18 -20.22
C LYS A 45 4.00 19.75 -20.81
N ALA A 46 2.85 19.10 -20.82
CA ALA A 46 2.69 17.78 -21.44
C ALA A 46 2.92 17.86 -22.96
N GLN A 47 2.44 18.93 -23.61
CA GLN A 47 2.69 19.18 -25.03
C GLN A 47 4.17 19.44 -25.32
N GLU A 48 4.85 20.27 -24.53
CA GLU A 48 6.30 20.55 -24.64
C GLU A 48 7.16 19.26 -24.56
N LEU A 49 6.75 18.31 -23.71
CA LEU A 49 7.41 17.02 -23.54
C LEU A 49 6.99 15.95 -24.56
N GLY A 50 6.14 16.31 -25.54
CA GLY A 50 5.62 15.36 -26.53
C GLY A 50 4.68 14.31 -25.96
N LYS A 51 4.07 14.58 -24.79
CA LYS A 51 3.17 13.69 -24.02
C LYS A 51 1.76 14.26 -23.91
N ALA A 52 1.22 14.75 -25.01
CA ALA A 52 -0.17 15.19 -25.05
C ALA A 52 -1.11 14.05 -24.56
N GLY A 53 -2.04 14.38 -23.64
CA GLY A 53 -2.91 13.40 -23.00
C GLY A 53 -2.44 12.89 -21.62
N PHE A 54 -1.25 13.31 -21.14
CA PHE A 54 -0.73 12.96 -19.82
C PHE A 54 -0.96 14.07 -18.78
N GLU A 55 -1.68 15.12 -19.10
CA GLU A 55 -1.89 16.27 -18.20
C GLU A 55 -2.48 15.89 -16.84
N PHE A 56 -3.42 14.93 -16.81
CA PHE A 56 -3.98 14.43 -15.55
C PHE A 56 -2.99 13.57 -14.77
N ALA A 57 -2.15 12.78 -15.44
CA ALA A 57 -1.11 12.02 -14.76
C ALA A 57 -0.07 12.95 -14.11
N PHE A 58 0.29 14.05 -14.79
CA PHE A 58 1.24 15.04 -14.27
C PHE A 58 0.79 15.76 -12.99
N VAL A 59 -0.49 15.67 -12.64
CA VAL A 59 -1.00 16.11 -11.34
C VAL A 59 -0.34 15.35 -10.19
N MET A 60 -0.07 14.06 -10.39
CA MET A 60 0.54 13.18 -9.39
C MET A 60 2.07 13.14 -9.49
N ASP A 61 2.64 13.37 -10.67
CA ASP A 61 4.07 13.26 -10.92
C ASP A 61 4.84 14.42 -10.28
N ASN A 62 5.49 14.16 -9.14
CA ASN A 62 6.28 15.13 -8.41
C ASN A 62 7.70 15.29 -8.99
N LEU A 63 8.27 14.22 -9.55
CA LEU A 63 9.62 14.19 -10.07
C LEU A 63 9.68 14.58 -11.55
N LYS A 64 10.73 15.30 -11.95
CA LYS A 64 10.98 15.61 -13.36
C LYS A 64 11.15 14.33 -14.19
N GLU A 65 11.82 13.33 -13.62
CA GLU A 65 12.07 12.03 -14.24
C GLU A 65 10.79 11.23 -14.49
N GLU A 66 9.79 11.31 -13.60
CA GLU A 66 8.46 10.71 -13.79
C GLU A 66 7.77 11.30 -15.02
N ARG A 67 7.79 12.63 -15.14
CA ARG A 67 7.20 13.34 -16.28
C ARG A 67 7.90 13.04 -17.59
N GLU A 68 9.24 12.92 -17.57
CA GLU A 68 10.02 12.58 -18.77
C GLU A 68 9.81 11.13 -19.20
N ARG A 69 9.71 10.20 -18.27
CA ARG A 69 9.47 8.78 -18.55
C ARG A 69 7.99 8.44 -18.77
N GLY A 70 7.07 9.17 -18.13
CA GLY A 70 5.63 8.90 -18.14
C GLY A 70 5.24 7.71 -17.27
N VAL A 71 6.03 7.42 -16.23
CA VAL A 71 5.77 6.35 -15.26
C VAL A 71 5.99 6.87 -13.85
N THR A 72 5.11 6.50 -12.93
CA THR A 72 5.26 6.81 -11.50
C THR A 72 6.42 5.99 -10.93
N ILE A 73 7.35 6.64 -10.27
CA ILE A 73 8.55 6.04 -9.66
C ILE A 73 8.38 5.95 -8.15
N ASP A 74 7.93 7.03 -7.53
CA ASP A 74 7.76 7.13 -6.09
C ASP A 74 6.29 7.25 -5.68
N LEU A 75 6.01 7.13 -4.38
CA LEU A 75 4.67 7.31 -3.85
C LEU A 75 4.28 8.78 -3.85
N ALA A 76 3.16 9.09 -4.46
CA ALA A 76 2.57 10.42 -4.40
C ALA A 76 1.35 10.41 -3.47
N HIS A 77 1.34 11.34 -2.52
CA HIS A 77 0.25 11.50 -1.55
C HIS A 77 -0.49 12.80 -1.84
N LYS A 78 -1.80 12.73 -2.02
CA LYS A 78 -2.66 13.90 -2.23
C LYS A 78 -3.86 13.85 -1.30
N LYS A 79 -4.20 15.02 -0.79
CA LYS A 79 -5.41 15.25 -0.01
C LYS A 79 -6.62 15.27 -0.93
N PHE A 80 -7.68 14.57 -0.55
CA PHE A 80 -8.95 14.57 -1.25
C PHE A 80 -10.09 14.52 -0.23
N GLU A 81 -11.10 15.33 -0.43
CA GLU A 81 -12.22 15.42 0.51
C GLU A 81 -13.54 15.26 -0.22
N THR A 82 -14.44 14.47 0.37
CA THR A 82 -15.84 14.33 -0.05
C THR A 82 -16.77 14.82 1.06
N GLU A 83 -18.07 14.80 0.82
CA GLU A 83 -19.02 15.13 1.89
C GLU A 83 -18.90 14.19 3.09
N LYS A 84 -18.56 12.92 2.86
CA LYS A 84 -18.54 11.86 3.86
C LYS A 84 -17.17 11.62 4.49
N PHE A 85 -16.11 11.67 3.70
CA PHE A 85 -14.77 11.24 4.11
C PHE A 85 -13.70 12.27 3.76
N TYR A 86 -12.62 12.18 4.51
CA TYR A 86 -11.34 12.77 4.21
C TYR A 86 -10.39 11.65 3.73
N PHE A 87 -9.77 11.82 2.57
CA PHE A 87 -8.88 10.83 1.99
C PHE A 87 -7.45 11.33 1.90
N THR A 88 -6.50 10.45 2.20
CA THR A 88 -5.15 10.52 1.65
C THR A 88 -5.08 9.57 0.46
N ILE A 89 -5.05 10.12 -0.75
CA ILE A 89 -4.86 9.32 -1.96
C ILE A 89 -3.37 8.99 -2.10
N ILE A 90 -3.07 7.71 -2.32
CA ILE A 90 -1.73 7.17 -2.56
C ILE A 90 -1.71 6.65 -3.99
N ASP A 91 -0.98 7.32 -4.88
CA ASP A 91 -0.73 6.81 -6.23
C ASP A 91 0.52 5.93 -6.17
N ALA A 92 0.34 4.64 -6.44
CA ALA A 92 1.41 3.65 -6.35
C ALA A 92 1.96 3.31 -7.74
N PRO A 93 3.30 3.15 -7.87
CA PRO A 93 3.92 2.75 -9.12
C PRO A 93 3.34 1.45 -9.66
N GLY A 94 3.08 1.40 -10.97
CA GLY A 94 2.61 0.19 -11.64
C GLY A 94 3.72 -0.68 -12.21
N HIS A 95 4.94 -0.13 -12.37
CA HIS A 95 6.05 -0.83 -13.01
C HIS A 95 6.75 -1.78 -12.02
N LYS A 96 7.13 -2.97 -12.49
CA LYS A 96 7.79 -4.01 -11.68
C LYS A 96 9.07 -3.53 -10.97
N ASP A 97 9.80 -2.59 -11.53
CA ASP A 97 11.04 -2.07 -10.95
C ASP A 97 10.78 -1.22 -9.69
N PHE A 98 9.57 -0.68 -9.55
CA PHE A 98 9.16 0.18 -8.42
C PHE A 98 8.21 -0.49 -7.44
N ILE A 99 8.05 -1.81 -7.53
CA ILE A 99 7.12 -2.58 -6.68
C ILE A 99 7.41 -2.43 -5.17
N LYS A 100 8.64 -2.08 -4.78
CA LYS A 100 8.99 -1.77 -3.38
C LYS A 100 8.17 -0.61 -2.84
N ASN A 101 8.03 0.45 -3.64
CA ASN A 101 7.22 1.61 -3.28
C ASN A 101 5.74 1.26 -3.29
N MET A 102 5.29 0.43 -4.26
CA MET A 102 3.93 -0.10 -4.29
C MET A 102 3.59 -0.89 -3.01
N ILE A 103 4.48 -1.78 -2.55
CA ILE A 103 4.29 -2.53 -1.29
C ILE A 103 4.16 -1.57 -0.11
N THR A 104 5.04 -0.58 -0.02
CA THR A 104 4.99 0.43 1.04
C THR A 104 3.69 1.23 1.01
N GLY A 105 3.26 1.70 -0.16
CA GLY A 105 2.00 2.43 -0.31
C GLY A 105 0.78 1.57 0.04
N THR A 106 0.76 0.32 -0.43
CA THR A 106 -0.34 -0.61 -0.16
C THR A 106 -0.40 -1.01 1.32
N SER A 107 0.74 -1.15 2.00
CA SER A 107 0.76 -1.47 3.44
C SER A 107 0.17 -0.36 4.30
N GLN A 108 0.15 0.88 3.80
CA GLN A 108 -0.42 2.04 4.47
C GLN A 108 -1.90 2.27 4.12
N ALA A 109 -2.46 1.51 3.19
CA ALA A 109 -3.80 1.74 2.68
C ALA A 109 -4.88 1.02 3.50
N ASP A 110 -6.02 1.68 3.67
CA ASP A 110 -7.24 1.13 4.27
C ASP A 110 -8.14 0.51 3.19
N ALA A 111 -8.08 1.07 1.98
CA ALA A 111 -8.82 0.61 0.82
C ALA A 111 -7.99 0.76 -0.47
N ALA A 112 -8.33 -0.01 -1.49
CA ALA A 112 -7.67 0.06 -2.79
C ALA A 112 -8.65 0.26 -3.95
N VAL A 113 -8.26 1.08 -4.91
CA VAL A 113 -8.86 1.12 -6.25
C VAL A 113 -7.91 0.38 -7.20
N VAL A 114 -8.34 -0.76 -7.70
CA VAL A 114 -7.61 -1.53 -8.71
C VAL A 114 -8.06 -1.06 -10.09
N VAL A 115 -7.17 -0.42 -10.80
CA VAL A 115 -7.44 0.09 -12.16
C VAL A 115 -7.05 -0.96 -13.19
N VAL A 116 -8.02 -1.41 -13.99
CA VAL A 116 -7.84 -2.42 -15.03
C VAL A 116 -8.32 -1.84 -16.36
N SER A 117 -7.51 -1.95 -17.41
CA SER A 117 -7.86 -1.42 -18.74
C SER A 117 -8.83 -2.33 -19.48
N ALA A 118 -9.87 -1.74 -20.07
CA ALA A 118 -10.79 -2.39 -21.01
C ALA A 118 -10.29 -2.36 -22.46
N ASN A 119 -9.18 -1.64 -22.74
CA ASN A 119 -8.65 -1.56 -24.09
C ASN A 119 -8.45 -2.97 -24.68
N PRO A 120 -8.82 -3.22 -25.94
CA PRO A 120 -8.62 -4.51 -26.60
C PRO A 120 -7.15 -4.97 -26.50
N GLY A 121 -6.95 -6.20 -26.01
CA GLY A 121 -5.62 -6.76 -25.74
C GLY A 121 -5.12 -6.56 -24.31
N ASP A 122 -5.70 -5.62 -23.57
CA ASP A 122 -5.42 -5.42 -22.14
C ASP A 122 -6.31 -6.36 -21.27
N GLY A 123 -6.57 -5.97 -20.06
CA GLY A 123 -7.35 -6.73 -19.06
C GLY A 123 -6.48 -7.11 -17.86
N VAL A 124 -6.58 -8.34 -17.40
CA VAL A 124 -5.80 -8.80 -16.24
C VAL A 124 -4.36 -9.13 -16.65
N GLN A 125 -3.45 -8.19 -16.41
CA GLN A 125 -2.02 -8.30 -16.69
C GLN A 125 -1.24 -8.84 -15.47
N ALA A 126 0.05 -9.17 -15.65
CA ALA A 126 0.89 -9.76 -14.62
C ALA A 126 0.96 -8.90 -13.32
N GLN A 127 1.20 -7.59 -13.46
CA GLN A 127 1.23 -6.69 -12.31
C GLN A 127 -0.15 -6.52 -11.66
N THR A 128 -1.25 -6.60 -12.42
CA THR A 128 -2.60 -6.58 -11.83
C THR A 128 -2.79 -7.76 -10.88
N LYS A 129 -2.33 -8.96 -11.27
CA LYS A 129 -2.36 -10.16 -10.44
C LYS A 129 -1.54 -9.98 -9.17
N GLU A 130 -0.29 -9.52 -9.32
CA GLU A 130 0.63 -9.26 -8.22
C GLU A 130 0.06 -8.23 -7.24
N HIS A 131 -0.47 -7.11 -7.75
CA HIS A 131 -1.02 -6.03 -6.94
C HIS A 131 -2.28 -6.45 -6.15
N ILE A 132 -3.21 -7.17 -6.76
CA ILE A 132 -4.41 -7.68 -6.06
C ILE A 132 -3.99 -8.65 -4.95
N PHE A 133 -3.03 -9.52 -5.25
CA PHE A 133 -2.52 -10.45 -4.28
C PHE A 133 -1.84 -9.74 -3.09
N LEU A 134 -0.92 -8.81 -3.37
CA LEU A 134 -0.23 -8.03 -2.35
C LEU A 134 -1.21 -7.22 -1.49
N SER A 135 -2.23 -6.62 -2.10
CA SER A 135 -3.27 -5.89 -1.36
C SER A 135 -3.94 -6.77 -0.31
N ARG A 136 -4.32 -7.99 -0.69
CA ARG A 136 -4.94 -8.93 0.24
C ARG A 136 -4.00 -9.33 1.37
N THR A 137 -2.76 -9.67 1.02
CA THR A 137 -1.74 -10.10 1.98
C THR A 137 -1.34 -8.99 2.95
N LEU A 138 -1.20 -7.76 2.44
CA LEU A 138 -0.87 -6.58 3.24
C LEU A 138 -2.05 -6.06 4.07
N GLY A 139 -3.24 -6.67 3.92
CA GLY A 139 -4.37 -6.43 4.82
C GLY A 139 -5.41 -5.46 4.31
N VAL A 140 -5.35 -5.05 3.06
CA VAL A 140 -6.40 -4.23 2.45
C VAL A 140 -7.67 -5.06 2.30
N GLN A 141 -8.71 -4.71 3.04
CA GLN A 141 -9.98 -5.46 3.06
C GLN A 141 -10.97 -4.93 2.04
N GLN A 142 -10.97 -3.63 1.79
CA GLN A 142 -11.92 -2.95 0.93
C GLN A 142 -11.28 -2.66 -0.42
N VAL A 143 -11.89 -3.18 -1.48
CA VAL A 143 -11.37 -3.03 -2.84
C VAL A 143 -12.50 -2.56 -3.76
N ILE A 144 -12.18 -1.61 -4.64
CA ILE A 144 -13.02 -1.17 -5.76
C ILE A 144 -12.28 -1.56 -7.04
N ILE A 145 -12.97 -2.15 -8.00
CA ILE A 145 -12.42 -2.44 -9.32
C ILE A 145 -12.90 -1.37 -10.28
N TYR A 146 -11.98 -0.60 -10.83
CA TYR A 146 -12.27 0.42 -11.84
C TYR A 146 -11.81 -0.07 -13.20
N VAL A 147 -12.77 -0.45 -14.04
CA VAL A 147 -12.53 -0.87 -15.43
C VAL A 147 -12.44 0.39 -16.29
N ASN A 148 -11.21 0.83 -16.51
CA ASN A 148 -10.86 2.07 -17.18
C ASN A 148 -10.71 1.90 -18.70
N LYS A 149 -10.63 3.01 -19.43
CA LYS A 149 -10.46 3.07 -20.90
C LYS A 149 -11.63 2.43 -21.67
N MET A 150 -12.84 2.58 -21.15
CA MET A 150 -14.05 2.12 -21.84
C MET A 150 -14.27 2.85 -23.19
N ASP A 151 -13.75 4.08 -23.32
CA ASP A 151 -13.69 4.82 -24.58
C ASP A 151 -12.88 4.08 -25.65
N MET A 152 -11.74 3.50 -25.30
CA MET A 152 -10.92 2.67 -26.20
C MET A 152 -11.61 1.37 -26.59
N ALA A 153 -12.49 0.87 -25.74
CA ALA A 153 -13.36 -0.29 -25.99
C ALA A 153 -14.71 0.09 -26.61
N LYS A 154 -14.86 1.33 -27.10
CA LYS A 154 -16.11 1.85 -27.70
C LYS A 154 -17.33 1.73 -26.79
N TYR A 155 -17.09 1.80 -25.48
CA TYR A 155 -18.10 1.67 -24.41
C TYR A 155 -18.90 0.35 -24.44
N ASP A 156 -18.29 -0.72 -24.97
CA ASP A 156 -18.94 -2.02 -25.15
C ASP A 156 -19.18 -2.75 -23.81
N GLU A 157 -20.44 -3.09 -23.54
CA GLU A 157 -20.85 -3.84 -22.35
C GLU A 157 -20.22 -5.23 -22.29
N LYS A 158 -20.09 -5.90 -23.43
CA LYS A 158 -19.51 -7.24 -23.50
C LYS A 158 -18.06 -7.21 -23.03
N ARG A 159 -17.30 -6.21 -23.47
CA ARG A 159 -15.90 -6.04 -23.06
C ARG A 159 -15.77 -5.75 -21.56
N PHE A 160 -16.64 -4.93 -20.99
CA PHE A 160 -16.70 -4.72 -19.54
C PHE A 160 -16.93 -6.03 -18.80
N ASN A 161 -17.90 -6.83 -19.22
CA ASN A 161 -18.22 -8.11 -18.56
C ASN A 161 -17.05 -9.11 -18.69
N GLU A 162 -16.37 -9.21 -19.83
CA GLU A 162 -15.18 -10.03 -20.00
C GLU A 162 -14.08 -9.69 -18.97
N VAL A 163 -13.76 -8.39 -18.81
CA VAL A 163 -12.76 -7.92 -17.84
C VAL A 163 -13.24 -8.20 -16.41
N LYS A 164 -14.51 -7.93 -16.13
CA LYS A 164 -15.12 -8.21 -14.82
C LYS A 164 -15.01 -9.69 -14.43
N ASP A 165 -15.28 -10.60 -15.36
CA ASP A 165 -15.19 -12.05 -15.12
C ASP A 165 -13.74 -12.49 -14.86
N GLN A 166 -12.77 -11.99 -15.64
CA GLN A 166 -11.35 -12.25 -15.43
C GLN A 166 -10.87 -11.78 -14.05
N VAL A 167 -11.24 -10.55 -13.67
CA VAL A 167 -10.88 -10.00 -12.36
C VAL A 167 -11.59 -10.75 -11.23
N SER A 168 -12.86 -11.11 -11.42
CA SER A 168 -13.63 -11.87 -10.42
C SER A 168 -13.02 -13.24 -10.15
N ALA A 169 -12.58 -13.95 -11.18
CA ALA A 169 -11.88 -15.22 -11.03
C ALA A 169 -10.59 -15.05 -10.21
N LEU A 170 -9.80 -14.02 -10.51
CA LEU A 170 -8.57 -13.71 -9.77
C LEU A 170 -8.87 -13.35 -8.30
N LEU A 171 -9.88 -12.52 -8.04
CA LEU A 171 -10.28 -12.13 -6.69
C LEU A 171 -10.65 -13.34 -5.82
N ARG A 172 -11.37 -14.32 -6.39
CA ARG A 172 -11.70 -15.58 -5.68
C ARG A 172 -10.45 -16.37 -5.32
N THR A 173 -9.50 -16.48 -6.24
CA THR A 173 -8.23 -17.19 -6.01
C THR A 173 -7.44 -16.58 -4.86
N VAL A 174 -7.52 -15.27 -4.69
CA VAL A 174 -6.81 -14.50 -3.66
C VAL A 174 -7.60 -14.44 -2.34
N GLY A 175 -8.83 -14.93 -2.31
CA GLY A 175 -9.67 -14.97 -1.11
C GLY A 175 -10.48 -13.71 -0.85
N TYR A 176 -10.69 -12.87 -1.86
CA TYR A 176 -11.73 -11.85 -1.85
C TYR A 176 -13.07 -12.46 -2.30
N LYS A 177 -14.17 -11.81 -1.91
CA LYS A 177 -15.53 -12.17 -2.34
C LYS A 177 -16.01 -11.20 -3.43
N PRO A 178 -15.95 -11.55 -4.73
CA PRO A 178 -16.26 -10.61 -5.82
C PRO A 178 -17.66 -10.00 -5.73
N ASP A 179 -18.63 -10.76 -5.20
CA ASP A 179 -20.02 -10.33 -5.06
C ASP A 179 -20.21 -9.16 -4.07
N THR A 180 -19.20 -8.92 -3.21
CA THR A 180 -19.17 -7.80 -2.27
C THR A 180 -18.34 -6.62 -2.77
N ILE A 181 -17.74 -6.72 -3.96
CA ILE A 181 -16.82 -5.73 -4.52
C ILE A 181 -17.53 -4.93 -5.60
N THR A 182 -17.40 -3.61 -5.54
CA THR A 182 -17.95 -2.71 -6.54
C THR A 182 -17.07 -2.69 -7.78
N PHE A 183 -17.67 -2.97 -8.93
CA PHE A 183 -17.07 -2.80 -10.25
C PHE A 183 -17.62 -1.54 -10.90
N VAL A 184 -16.72 -0.65 -11.31
CA VAL A 184 -17.08 0.62 -11.97
C VAL A 184 -16.58 0.58 -13.41
N ALA A 185 -17.48 0.80 -14.38
CA ALA A 185 -17.14 1.01 -15.79
C ALA A 185 -16.86 2.50 -16.01
N GLY A 186 -15.68 2.86 -16.54
CA GLY A 186 -15.36 4.27 -16.75
C GLY A 186 -14.27 4.52 -17.78
N ALA A 187 -14.09 5.79 -18.08
CA ALA A 187 -13.02 6.29 -18.94
C ALA A 187 -12.44 7.56 -18.30
N SER A 188 -11.25 7.45 -17.73
CA SER A 188 -10.67 8.52 -16.92
C SER A 188 -10.32 9.75 -17.75
N PHE A 189 -9.82 9.58 -18.96
CA PHE A 189 -9.40 10.71 -19.79
C PHE A 189 -10.58 11.62 -20.19
N PRO A 190 -11.70 11.12 -20.76
CA PRO A 190 -12.89 11.94 -21.02
C PRO A 190 -13.69 12.25 -19.73
N GLY A 191 -13.51 11.51 -18.63
CA GLY A 191 -14.17 11.70 -17.33
C GLY A 191 -15.46 10.89 -17.15
N ASP A 192 -15.73 9.93 -18.04
CA ASP A 192 -16.92 9.10 -17.95
C ASP A 192 -16.92 8.23 -16.70
N ASN A 193 -17.97 8.34 -15.89
CA ASN A 193 -18.15 7.64 -14.61
C ASN A 193 -16.99 7.80 -13.61
N VAL A 194 -16.19 8.87 -13.71
CA VAL A 194 -15.24 9.23 -12.66
C VAL A 194 -15.95 9.99 -11.56
N PHE A 195 -16.41 11.20 -11.87
CA PHE A 195 -17.11 12.08 -10.94
C PHE A 195 -18.61 12.15 -11.26
N LYS A 196 -18.96 12.27 -12.54
CA LYS A 196 -20.33 12.33 -13.05
C LYS A 196 -20.68 11.08 -13.86
N LYS A 197 -21.95 10.70 -13.86
CA LYS A 197 -22.43 9.59 -14.68
C LYS A 197 -22.28 9.87 -16.15
N SER A 198 -21.77 8.87 -16.89
CA SER A 198 -21.61 8.90 -18.33
C SER A 198 -22.94 8.70 -19.06
N THR A 199 -23.11 9.43 -20.15
CA THR A 199 -24.21 9.17 -21.10
C THR A 199 -23.81 8.15 -22.18
N ASN A 200 -22.50 7.85 -22.31
CA ASN A 200 -21.97 6.95 -23.32
C ASN A 200 -22.17 5.45 -22.97
N MET A 201 -22.50 5.16 -21.70
CA MET A 201 -22.73 3.80 -21.20
C MET A 201 -24.13 3.66 -20.60
N PRO A 202 -25.21 3.74 -21.40
CA PRO A 202 -26.60 3.68 -20.89
C PRO A 202 -26.95 2.32 -20.25
N TRP A 203 -26.21 1.27 -20.57
CA TRP A 203 -26.32 -0.05 -20.01
C TRP A 203 -25.77 -0.14 -18.58
N TYR A 204 -24.79 0.71 -18.23
CA TYR A 204 -24.19 0.69 -16.90
C TYR A 204 -25.07 1.44 -15.87
N LYS A 205 -25.59 0.70 -14.89
CA LYS A 205 -26.47 1.24 -13.83
C LYS A 205 -25.77 1.38 -12.47
N GLY A 206 -24.48 1.01 -12.42
CA GLY A 206 -23.68 1.09 -11.20
C GLY A 206 -23.27 2.52 -10.80
N PRO A 207 -22.51 2.65 -9.70
CA PRO A 207 -22.04 3.94 -9.22
C PRO A 207 -20.92 4.50 -10.10
N THR A 208 -20.69 5.82 -10.02
CA THR A 208 -19.44 6.44 -10.48
C THR A 208 -18.30 6.04 -9.55
N LEU A 209 -17.05 6.34 -9.93
CA LEU A 209 -15.90 6.08 -9.06
C LEU A 209 -16.00 6.87 -7.75
N LEU A 210 -16.42 8.12 -7.81
CA LEU A 210 -16.65 8.95 -6.62
C LEU A 210 -17.73 8.34 -5.70
N GLU A 211 -18.86 7.92 -6.28
CA GLU A 211 -19.92 7.27 -5.52
C GLU A 211 -19.43 5.96 -4.89
N ALA A 212 -18.66 5.15 -5.61
CA ALA A 212 -18.06 3.91 -5.10
C ALA A 212 -17.08 4.17 -3.94
N ILE A 213 -16.24 5.21 -4.05
CA ILE A 213 -15.33 5.65 -2.98
C ILE A 213 -16.13 6.08 -1.74
N ASN A 214 -17.25 6.76 -1.91
CA ASN A 214 -18.12 7.17 -0.81
C ASN A 214 -18.92 6.00 -0.17
N MET A 215 -18.94 4.82 -0.80
CA MET A 215 -19.51 3.59 -0.23
C MET A 215 -18.54 2.84 0.68
N LEU A 216 -17.27 3.22 0.73
CA LEU A 216 -16.29 2.64 1.64
C LEU A 216 -16.72 2.83 3.10
N LYS A 217 -16.27 1.91 3.95
CA LYS A 217 -16.50 1.97 5.39
C LYS A 217 -15.28 2.55 6.08
N GLU A 218 -15.52 3.29 7.15
CA GLU A 218 -14.44 3.75 8.01
C GLU A 218 -13.62 2.56 8.52
N PRO A 219 -12.28 2.59 8.39
CA PRO A 219 -11.43 1.53 8.91
C PRO A 219 -11.49 1.48 10.43
N GLU A 220 -11.37 0.30 11.00
CA GLU A 220 -11.20 0.14 12.44
C GLU A 220 -9.90 0.81 12.87
N LYS A 221 -10.00 1.61 13.95
CA LYS A 221 -8.84 2.31 14.53
C LYS A 221 -8.41 1.59 15.81
N PRO A 222 -7.32 0.78 15.79
CA PRO A 222 -6.85 0.06 16.95
C PRO A 222 -6.14 0.99 17.95
N THR A 223 -6.88 1.93 18.54
CA THR A 223 -6.38 2.94 19.47
C THR A 223 -6.00 2.36 20.84
N THR A 224 -6.55 1.20 21.20
CA THR A 224 -6.30 0.52 22.47
C THR A 224 -5.04 -0.34 22.47
N LEU A 225 -4.50 -0.65 21.28
CA LEU A 225 -3.22 -1.34 21.15
C LEU A 225 -2.05 -0.38 21.45
N PRO A 226 -0.86 -0.90 21.80
CA PRO A 226 0.31 -0.04 21.97
C PRO A 226 0.66 0.68 20.68
N LEU A 227 1.21 1.90 20.79
CA LEU A 227 1.65 2.69 19.65
C LEU A 227 2.65 1.90 18.78
N ARG A 228 2.38 1.85 17.48
CA ARG A 228 3.32 1.39 16.46
C ARG A 228 3.25 2.31 15.26
N LEU A 229 4.37 2.97 14.96
CA LEU A 229 4.53 3.88 13.82
C LEU A 229 5.78 3.50 13.05
N PRO A 230 5.67 2.71 11.97
CA PRO A 230 6.78 2.40 11.08
C PRO A 230 7.29 3.66 10.37
N ILE A 231 8.60 3.90 10.43
CA ILE A 231 9.25 5.03 9.76
C ILE A 231 9.33 4.75 8.26
N GLN A 232 8.68 5.59 7.48
CA GLN A 232 8.71 5.54 6.02
C GLN A 232 9.91 6.29 5.45
N ASP A 233 10.22 7.46 6.03
CA ASP A 233 11.35 8.29 5.62
C ASP A 233 11.84 9.16 6.78
N VAL A 234 13.04 9.73 6.65
CA VAL A 234 13.66 10.59 7.66
C VAL A 234 14.21 11.84 6.99
N TYR A 235 13.57 12.96 7.24
CA TYR A 235 13.99 14.26 6.73
C TYR A 235 14.86 15.01 7.74
N ASN A 236 15.73 15.87 7.24
CA ASN A 236 16.47 16.84 8.04
C ASN A 236 16.03 18.23 7.63
N ILE A 237 15.24 18.89 8.48
CA ILE A 237 14.64 20.19 8.19
C ILE A 237 15.43 21.28 8.94
N THR A 238 15.92 22.28 8.21
CA THR A 238 16.66 23.40 8.79
C THR A 238 15.80 24.10 9.86
N GLY A 239 16.36 24.27 11.06
CA GLY A 239 15.69 24.91 12.20
C GLY A 239 14.77 23.99 13.02
N ILE A 240 14.43 22.81 12.50
CA ILE A 240 13.57 21.83 13.21
C ILE A 240 14.40 20.60 13.63
N GLY A 241 15.32 20.14 12.77
CA GLY A 241 16.12 18.96 13.01
C GLY A 241 15.61 17.73 12.26
N VAL A 242 15.76 16.56 12.87
CA VAL A 242 15.39 15.27 12.27
C VAL A 242 13.91 15.02 12.45
N VAL A 243 13.22 14.76 11.34
CA VAL A 243 11.78 14.54 11.27
C VAL A 243 11.51 13.18 10.61
N PRO A 244 11.32 12.10 11.41
CA PRO A 244 10.77 10.86 10.87
C PRO A 244 9.32 11.07 10.46
N VAL A 245 8.96 10.46 9.33
CA VAL A 245 7.58 10.44 8.83
C VAL A 245 7.08 9.01 8.71
N GLY A 246 5.82 8.80 8.99
CA GLY A 246 5.19 7.49 8.89
C GLY A 246 3.70 7.52 9.22
N ARG A 247 3.05 6.38 9.05
CA ARG A 247 1.65 6.18 9.44
C ARG A 247 1.57 5.60 10.84
N VAL A 248 0.67 6.13 11.65
CA VAL A 248 0.29 5.49 12.91
C VAL A 248 -0.50 4.22 12.58
N GLU A 249 0.03 3.05 12.90
CA GLU A 249 -0.64 1.76 12.64
C GLU A 249 -1.54 1.35 13.79
N THR A 250 -1.08 1.53 15.02
CA THR A 250 -1.81 1.22 16.26
C THR A 250 -1.50 2.23 17.35
N GLY A 251 -2.38 2.34 18.33
CA GLY A 251 -2.22 3.24 19.46
C GLY A 251 -2.39 4.71 19.12
N ILE A 252 -2.16 5.58 20.08
CA ILE A 252 -2.23 7.04 19.93
C ILE A 252 -0.87 7.61 20.32
N ILE A 253 -0.39 8.61 19.59
CA ILE A 253 0.81 9.37 19.93
C ILE A 253 0.43 10.82 20.24
N LYS A 254 0.99 11.36 21.31
CA LYS A 254 0.74 12.72 21.79
C LYS A 254 2.02 13.52 21.92
N VAL A 255 1.90 14.82 21.81
CA VAL A 255 2.99 15.73 22.17
C VAL A 255 3.36 15.53 23.64
N GLY A 256 4.66 15.36 23.93
CA GLY A 256 5.19 15.06 25.24
C GLY A 256 5.43 13.57 25.53
N ASP A 257 4.93 12.67 24.70
CA ASP A 257 5.14 11.25 24.90
C ASP A 257 6.62 10.87 24.83
N LYS A 258 7.01 9.95 25.72
CA LYS A 258 8.32 9.29 25.67
C LYS A 258 8.23 8.07 24.76
N VAL A 259 9.02 8.08 23.72
CA VAL A 259 8.99 7.05 22.67
C VAL A 259 10.38 6.46 22.48
N ILE A 260 10.41 5.32 21.77
CA ILE A 260 11.65 4.66 21.35
C ILE A 260 11.49 4.23 19.88
N ALA A 261 12.50 4.48 19.06
CA ALA A 261 12.60 3.90 17.72
C ALA A 261 13.45 2.63 17.78
N THR A 262 12.91 1.52 17.31
CA THR A 262 13.60 0.22 17.25
C THR A 262 13.57 -0.34 15.83
N PRO A 263 14.61 -1.11 15.43
CA PRO A 263 15.79 -1.49 16.19
C PRO A 263 16.81 -0.35 16.35
N GLY A 264 16.71 0.76 15.58
CA GLY A 264 17.75 1.76 15.45
C GLY A 264 18.99 1.21 14.72
N ARG A 265 19.83 2.05 14.20
CA ARG A 265 20.98 1.61 13.37
C ARG A 265 21.99 0.73 14.11
N GLU A 266 22.15 0.91 15.41
CA GLU A 266 23.02 0.08 16.24
C GLU A 266 22.30 -1.12 16.88
N GLY A 267 21.00 -1.31 16.62
CA GLY A 267 20.19 -2.38 17.18
C GLY A 267 19.91 -2.25 18.69
N LYS A 268 20.06 -1.04 19.26
CA LYS A 268 19.88 -0.77 20.72
C LYS A 268 18.61 0.02 21.01
N GLY A 269 17.87 0.43 19.99
CA GLY A 269 16.77 1.37 20.13
C GLY A 269 17.26 2.80 20.44
N VAL A 270 16.50 3.78 20.01
CA VAL A 270 16.81 5.21 20.18
C VAL A 270 15.67 5.85 20.96
N PRO A 271 15.89 6.27 22.22
CA PRO A 271 14.85 6.92 23.00
C PRO A 271 14.68 8.40 22.59
N GLY A 272 13.45 8.90 22.73
CA GLY A 272 13.15 10.29 22.42
C GLY A 272 11.86 10.79 23.08
N GLU A 273 11.57 12.07 22.90
CA GLU A 273 10.36 12.73 23.37
C GLU A 273 9.72 13.53 22.26
N VAL A 274 8.43 13.32 22.03
CA VAL A 274 7.65 14.00 20.96
C VAL A 274 7.50 15.48 21.29
N LYS A 275 7.99 16.35 20.41
CA LYS A 275 7.91 17.82 20.55
C LYS A 275 6.79 18.43 19.74
N SER A 276 6.57 17.94 18.52
CA SER A 276 5.44 18.32 17.69
C SER A 276 5.04 17.19 16.76
N ILE A 277 3.78 17.22 16.36
CA ILE A 277 3.17 16.29 15.40
C ILE A 277 2.55 17.15 14.31
N GLU A 278 2.84 16.85 13.05
CA GLU A 278 2.29 17.56 11.90
C GLU A 278 1.71 16.59 10.88
N MET A 279 0.57 16.94 10.31
CA MET A 279 -0.06 16.27 9.18
C MET A 279 -0.49 17.32 8.16
N HIS A 280 -0.07 17.18 6.90
CA HIS A 280 -0.38 18.13 5.82
C HIS A 280 -0.07 19.60 6.17
N HIS A 281 1.07 19.86 6.85
CA HIS A 281 1.51 21.18 7.33
C HIS A 281 0.63 21.80 8.42
N GLU A 282 -0.22 21.01 9.06
CA GLU A 282 -1.02 21.44 10.21
C GLU A 282 -0.50 20.74 11.48
N SER A 283 -0.23 21.52 12.53
CA SER A 283 0.16 20.98 13.84
C SER A 283 -1.03 20.34 14.53
N MET A 284 -0.81 19.22 15.19
CA MET A 284 -1.82 18.48 15.97
C MET A 284 -1.29 18.12 17.35
N PRO A 285 -2.17 18.09 18.38
CA PRO A 285 -1.78 17.68 19.73
C PRO A 285 -1.55 16.18 19.85
N GLU A 286 -2.22 15.39 19.04
CA GLU A 286 -2.16 13.92 18.99
C GLU A 286 -2.44 13.39 17.59
N ALA A 287 -1.98 12.17 17.32
CA ALA A 287 -2.32 11.41 16.12
C ALA A 287 -2.77 9.99 16.47
N GLN A 288 -3.66 9.44 15.65
CA GLN A 288 -4.32 8.16 15.85
C GLN A 288 -4.10 7.22 14.67
N PRO A 289 -4.46 5.93 14.78
CA PRO A 289 -4.30 4.98 13.67
C PRO A 289 -4.95 5.49 12.38
N GLY A 290 -4.18 5.37 11.29
CA GLY A 290 -4.53 5.89 9.97
C GLY A 290 -3.89 7.23 9.62
N ASP A 291 -3.47 8.03 10.59
CA ASP A 291 -2.85 9.32 10.33
C ASP A 291 -1.41 9.16 9.81
N ASN A 292 -1.09 9.87 8.73
CA ASN A 292 0.27 9.97 8.19
C ASN A 292 0.91 11.24 8.72
N VAL A 293 1.92 11.13 9.57
CA VAL A 293 2.47 12.25 10.32
C VAL A 293 3.98 12.40 10.18
N GLY A 294 4.43 13.64 10.26
CA GLY A 294 5.81 14.01 10.53
C GLY A 294 5.97 14.33 12.02
N LEU A 295 7.02 13.82 12.63
CA LEU A 295 7.26 13.96 14.07
C LEU A 295 8.56 14.74 14.31
N ASN A 296 8.50 15.80 15.13
CA ASN A 296 9.72 16.34 15.73
C ASN A 296 9.96 15.64 17.07
N ILE A 297 11.04 14.87 17.15
CA ILE A 297 11.36 14.08 18.35
C ILE A 297 12.73 14.49 18.87
N ARG A 298 12.77 15.04 20.09
CA ARG A 298 14.01 15.32 20.78
C ARG A 298 14.71 14.02 21.14
N GLY A 299 15.99 13.90 20.81
CA GLY A 299 16.81 12.71 21.07
C GLY A 299 17.07 11.88 19.81
N PHE A 300 16.38 12.13 18.69
CA PHE A 300 16.66 11.43 17.44
C PHE A 300 17.69 12.20 16.60
N GLY A 301 18.75 11.51 16.20
CA GLY A 301 19.73 11.98 15.24
C GLY A 301 19.56 11.31 13.87
N LYS A 302 19.97 11.99 12.79
CA LYS A 302 19.87 11.46 11.42
C LYS A 302 20.61 10.14 11.23
N LYS A 303 21.66 9.90 12.03
CA LYS A 303 22.47 8.68 11.97
C LYS A 303 21.91 7.55 12.84
N ASP A 304 20.93 7.84 13.71
CA ASP A 304 20.47 6.90 14.72
C ASP A 304 19.26 6.10 14.26
N ILE A 305 18.42 6.71 13.42
CA ILE A 305 17.17 6.13 12.91
C ILE A 305 17.19 6.05 11.39
N ALA A 306 16.38 5.15 10.85
CA ALA A 306 16.24 4.95 9.41
C ALA A 306 14.82 4.48 9.03
N ARG A 307 14.54 4.49 7.74
CA ARG A 307 13.38 3.77 7.17
C ARG A 307 13.45 2.31 7.61
N GLY A 308 12.30 1.79 8.06
CA GLY A 308 12.18 0.42 8.56
C GLY A 308 12.23 0.29 10.08
N ASP A 309 12.73 1.31 10.79
CA ASP A 309 12.54 1.39 12.24
C ASP A 309 11.08 1.64 12.58
N VAL A 310 10.67 1.23 13.77
CA VAL A 310 9.32 1.44 14.27
C VAL A 310 9.37 2.24 15.57
N ILE A 311 8.60 3.32 15.63
CA ILE A 311 8.42 4.11 16.85
C ILE A 311 7.30 3.49 17.67
N GLY A 312 7.55 3.30 18.97
CA GLY A 312 6.58 2.86 19.96
C GLY A 312 6.81 3.52 21.32
N PRO A 313 5.98 3.21 22.34
CA PRO A 313 6.17 3.73 23.70
C PRO A 313 7.50 3.23 24.29
N ALA A 314 8.14 4.07 25.07
CA ALA A 314 9.42 3.70 25.69
C ALA A 314 9.29 2.54 26.69
N ASP A 315 8.15 2.41 27.35
CA ASP A 315 7.80 1.34 28.31
C ASP A 315 7.24 0.07 27.65
N ASN A 316 6.84 0.16 26.37
CA ASN A 316 6.39 -0.98 25.56
C ASN A 316 6.96 -0.91 24.14
N PRO A 317 8.28 -1.10 23.99
CA PRO A 317 8.96 -0.93 22.69
C PRO A 317 8.47 -1.93 21.64
N PRO A 318 8.53 -1.57 20.35
CA PRO A 318 8.27 -2.52 19.26
C PRO A 318 9.22 -3.72 19.33
N THR A 319 8.71 -4.90 19.01
CA THR A 319 9.42 -6.16 19.20
C THR A 319 10.48 -6.38 18.11
N VAL A 320 11.75 -6.42 18.52
CA VAL A 320 12.86 -6.85 17.66
C VAL A 320 13.01 -8.36 17.74
N ALA A 321 12.84 -9.07 16.63
CA ALA A 321 12.94 -10.51 16.59
C ALA A 321 14.34 -10.98 16.19
N THR A 322 14.84 -12.02 16.87
CA THR A 322 16.04 -12.78 16.48
C THR A 322 15.69 -13.95 15.57
N GLU A 323 14.49 -14.50 15.72
CA GLU A 323 13.91 -15.55 14.89
C GLU A 323 12.38 -15.41 14.96
N PHE A 324 11.68 -15.77 13.89
CA PHE A 324 10.22 -15.83 13.93
C PHE A 324 9.68 -17.01 13.14
N THR A 325 8.53 -17.50 13.56
CA THR A 325 7.75 -18.52 12.87
C THR A 325 6.67 -17.83 12.04
N ALA A 326 6.58 -18.22 10.78
CA ALA A 326 5.65 -17.60 9.85
C ALA A 326 4.81 -18.64 9.09
N GLN A 327 3.56 -18.27 8.82
CA GLN A 327 2.77 -18.92 7.81
C GLN A 327 2.99 -18.18 6.50
N ILE A 328 3.37 -18.91 5.44
CA ILE A 328 3.60 -18.34 4.11
C ILE A 328 2.81 -19.08 3.03
N VAL A 329 2.58 -18.39 1.92
CA VAL A 329 2.09 -18.96 0.66
C VAL A 329 3.11 -18.62 -0.43
N VAL A 330 3.58 -19.63 -1.15
CA VAL A 330 4.48 -19.46 -2.30
C VAL A 330 3.68 -19.14 -3.54
N LEU A 331 4.05 -18.07 -4.25
CA LEU A 331 3.24 -17.48 -5.32
C LEU A 331 3.85 -17.68 -6.72
N ASN A 332 5.08 -17.22 -6.85
CA ASN A 332 5.75 -17.14 -8.14
C ASN A 332 7.27 -17.31 -7.95
N HIS A 333 7.67 -18.43 -7.37
CA HIS A 333 9.07 -18.80 -7.29
C HIS A 333 9.48 -19.55 -8.57
N PRO A 334 10.63 -19.22 -9.20
CA PRO A 334 11.05 -19.86 -10.46
C PRO A 334 11.37 -21.35 -10.33
N SER A 335 11.61 -21.82 -9.10
CA SER A 335 11.93 -23.22 -8.79
C SER A 335 11.19 -23.64 -7.51
N VAL A 336 11.91 -24.03 -6.48
CA VAL A 336 11.40 -24.45 -5.18
C VAL A 336 12.06 -23.64 -4.06
N VAL A 337 11.37 -23.47 -2.95
CA VAL A 337 11.88 -22.86 -1.73
C VAL A 337 12.38 -23.96 -0.79
N THR A 338 13.63 -23.87 -0.35
CA THR A 338 14.31 -24.83 0.53
C THR A 338 14.85 -24.15 1.77
N VAL A 339 15.27 -24.95 2.75
CA VAL A 339 16.07 -24.46 3.90
C VAL A 339 17.37 -23.84 3.38
N GLY A 340 17.79 -22.72 3.99
CA GLY A 340 18.95 -21.93 3.59
C GLY A 340 18.63 -20.80 2.60
N TYR A 341 17.48 -20.81 1.94
CA TYR A 341 17.05 -19.73 1.04
C TYR A 341 16.92 -18.42 1.82
N THR A 342 17.51 -17.33 1.29
CA THR A 342 17.66 -16.05 1.99
C THR A 342 17.16 -14.87 1.14
N PRO A 343 15.86 -14.79 0.87
CA PRO A 343 15.27 -13.68 0.12
C PRO A 343 15.08 -12.43 0.99
N VAL A 344 14.62 -11.34 0.37
CA VAL A 344 14.28 -10.09 1.06
C VAL A 344 12.83 -10.10 1.53
N PHE A 345 12.65 -9.95 2.83
CA PHE A 345 11.33 -9.76 3.45
C PHE A 345 11.00 -8.28 3.52
N HIS A 346 9.84 -7.93 3.04
CA HIS A 346 9.25 -6.58 3.11
C HIS A 346 8.18 -6.60 4.20
N ILE A 347 8.49 -5.97 5.34
CA ILE A 347 7.60 -5.88 6.50
C ILE A 347 7.34 -4.40 6.75
N HIS A 348 6.14 -3.92 6.42
CA HIS A 348 5.84 -2.49 6.40
C HIS A 348 6.86 -1.73 5.54
N THR A 349 7.62 -0.85 6.18
CA THR A 349 8.64 -0.03 5.54
C THR A 349 10.03 -0.68 5.55
N ALA A 350 10.21 -1.74 6.35
CA ALA A 350 11.47 -2.47 6.45
C ALA A 350 11.69 -3.43 5.27
N GLN A 351 12.95 -3.58 4.86
CA GLN A 351 13.40 -4.49 3.83
C GLN A 351 14.66 -5.20 4.33
N VAL A 352 14.52 -6.45 4.76
CA VAL A 352 15.60 -7.20 5.40
C VAL A 352 15.71 -8.58 4.78
N ALA A 353 16.94 -8.99 4.41
CA ALA A 353 17.21 -10.36 4.01
C ALA A 353 16.99 -11.29 5.22
N CYS A 354 16.22 -12.36 5.02
CA CYS A 354 15.92 -13.30 6.06
C CYS A 354 16.11 -14.72 5.56
N GLN A 355 16.84 -15.53 6.33
CA GLN A 355 17.10 -16.93 6.00
C GLN A 355 15.98 -17.84 6.50
N ILE A 356 15.47 -18.69 5.64
CA ILE A 356 14.59 -19.80 6.04
C ILE A 356 15.46 -20.86 6.68
N VAL A 357 15.31 -21.06 7.99
CA VAL A 357 16.13 -22.01 8.76
C VAL A 357 15.46 -23.36 8.92
N GLU A 358 14.12 -23.40 8.80
CA GLU A 358 13.34 -24.65 8.85
C GLU A 358 12.04 -24.50 8.08
N ILE A 359 11.63 -25.52 7.36
CA ILE A 359 10.27 -25.68 6.84
C ILE A 359 9.59 -26.69 7.77
N THR A 360 8.79 -26.21 8.72
CA THR A 360 8.24 -27.05 9.78
C THR A 360 7.15 -27.97 9.26
N LYS A 361 6.26 -27.44 8.42
CA LYS A 361 5.19 -28.25 7.81
C LYS A 361 4.57 -27.53 6.61
N LYS A 362 4.09 -28.35 5.67
CA LYS A 362 3.20 -27.91 4.59
C LYS A 362 1.77 -28.02 5.09
N ILE A 363 0.95 -27.02 4.80
CA ILE A 363 -0.44 -26.93 5.25
C ILE A 363 -1.41 -26.72 4.10
N ASN A 364 -2.66 -27.07 4.29
CA ASN A 364 -3.75 -26.68 3.41
C ASN A 364 -4.06 -25.18 3.66
N PRO A 365 -3.97 -24.30 2.66
CA PRO A 365 -4.19 -22.85 2.85
C PRO A 365 -5.62 -22.50 3.27
N ALA A 366 -6.61 -23.34 2.98
CA ALA A 366 -8.02 -23.12 3.30
C ALA A 366 -8.41 -23.61 4.69
N THR A 367 -7.90 -24.78 5.11
CA THR A 367 -8.28 -25.44 6.38
C THR A 367 -7.24 -25.30 7.47
N GLY A 368 -5.98 -25.00 7.12
CA GLY A 368 -4.85 -24.97 8.04
C GLY A 368 -4.32 -26.37 8.44
N GLU A 369 -4.94 -27.44 7.94
CA GLU A 369 -4.53 -28.82 8.24
C GLU A 369 -3.13 -29.13 7.71
N THR A 370 -2.36 -29.90 8.47
CA THR A 370 -1.03 -30.35 8.06
C THR A 370 -1.15 -31.37 6.95
N LEU A 371 -0.53 -31.08 5.80
CA LEU A 371 -0.44 -31.98 4.65
C LEU A 371 0.84 -32.83 4.69
N GLN A 372 1.94 -32.25 5.20
CA GLN A 372 3.24 -32.92 5.30
C GLN A 372 4.07 -32.26 6.39
N ASP A 373 4.67 -33.06 7.25
CA ASP A 373 5.63 -32.61 8.26
C ASP A 373 7.04 -32.55 7.65
N LYS A 374 7.80 -31.52 8.01
CA LYS A 374 9.20 -31.28 7.60
C LYS A 374 9.50 -31.60 6.14
N PRO A 375 8.80 -30.96 5.17
CA PRO A 375 9.09 -31.17 3.77
C PRO A 375 10.48 -30.62 3.42
N ASP A 376 11.18 -31.26 2.50
CA ASP A 376 12.48 -30.81 2.00
C ASP A 376 12.36 -29.49 1.23
N PHE A 377 11.23 -29.26 0.59
CA PHE A 377 10.94 -28.05 -0.18
C PHE A 377 9.44 -27.74 -0.25
N ILE A 378 9.13 -26.51 -0.63
CA ILE A 378 7.80 -26.04 -1.01
C ILE A 378 7.86 -25.34 -2.36
N LYS A 379 6.77 -25.36 -3.11
CA LYS A 379 6.67 -24.81 -4.48
C LYS A 379 5.46 -23.89 -4.65
N ASN A 380 5.32 -23.30 -5.82
CA ASN A 380 4.20 -22.43 -6.16
C ASN A 380 2.84 -23.05 -5.83
N GLY A 381 1.99 -22.29 -5.13
CA GLY A 381 0.69 -22.71 -4.65
C GLY A 381 0.71 -23.39 -3.27
N ASP A 382 1.88 -23.77 -2.76
CA ASP A 382 1.99 -24.36 -1.44
C ASP A 382 1.87 -23.31 -0.33
N ALA A 383 1.20 -23.67 0.75
CA ALA A 383 1.24 -22.95 2.02
C ALA A 383 2.03 -23.75 3.05
N ALA A 384 2.83 -23.08 3.86
CA ALA A 384 3.71 -23.72 4.84
C ALA A 384 3.90 -22.88 6.10
N ILE A 385 4.30 -23.56 7.17
CA ILE A 385 4.86 -22.96 8.37
C ILE A 385 6.38 -23.07 8.30
N ILE A 386 7.06 -21.94 8.42
CA ILE A 386 8.51 -21.84 8.35
C ILE A 386 9.08 -21.13 9.57
N LYS A 387 10.33 -21.40 9.90
CA LYS A 387 11.14 -20.57 10.81
C LYS A 387 12.11 -19.74 10.01
N VAL A 388 12.22 -18.49 10.40
CA VAL A 388 12.95 -17.46 9.65
C VAL A 388 13.88 -16.71 10.60
N LYS A 389 15.13 -16.54 10.18
CA LYS A 389 16.13 -15.77 10.89
C LYS A 389 16.53 -14.52 10.09
N PRO A 390 16.23 -13.32 10.60
CA PRO A 390 16.67 -12.08 9.96
C PRO A 390 18.19 -11.95 10.01
N VAL A 391 18.79 -11.46 8.91
CA VAL A 391 20.25 -11.20 8.81
C VAL A 391 20.62 -9.92 9.56
N GLN A 392 19.68 -8.99 9.71
CA GLN A 392 19.80 -7.76 10.46
C GLN A 392 18.65 -7.63 11.47
N PRO A 393 18.82 -6.83 12.53
CA PRO A 393 17.73 -6.56 13.48
C PRO A 393 16.46 -6.08 12.74
N LEU A 394 15.33 -6.68 13.06
CA LEU A 394 14.07 -6.47 12.38
C LEU A 394 12.93 -6.39 13.40
N VAL A 395 12.08 -5.39 13.26
CA VAL A 395 10.82 -5.33 14.01
C VAL A 395 9.76 -6.13 13.27
N ILE A 396 9.17 -7.08 13.98
CA ILE A 396 7.98 -7.82 13.56
C ILE A 396 7.16 -8.17 14.79
N GLU A 397 5.84 -8.19 14.65
CA GLU A 397 4.92 -8.54 15.74
C GLU A 397 4.12 -9.80 15.39
N LYS A 398 3.49 -10.44 16.37
CA LYS A 398 2.64 -11.60 16.11
C LYS A 398 1.29 -11.17 15.56
N GLN A 399 0.76 -11.95 14.62
CA GLN A 399 -0.56 -11.69 13.99
C GLN A 399 -1.69 -11.56 15.02
N LYS A 400 -1.64 -12.31 16.10
CA LYS A 400 -2.66 -12.27 17.16
C LYS A 400 -2.58 -11.03 18.06
N ASP A 401 -1.40 -10.41 18.16
CA ASP A 401 -1.14 -9.29 19.07
C ASP A 401 -1.26 -7.95 18.34
N ILE A 402 -0.51 -7.77 17.24
CA ILE A 402 -0.52 -6.57 16.40
C ILE A 402 -0.53 -6.99 14.92
N PRO A 403 -1.72 -7.30 14.35
CA PRO A 403 -1.85 -7.79 12.97
C PRO A 403 -1.22 -6.88 11.93
N GLN A 404 -1.20 -5.58 12.19
CA GLN A 404 -0.66 -4.56 11.29
C GLN A 404 0.84 -4.75 11.05
N LEU A 405 1.61 -5.19 12.04
CA LEU A 405 3.05 -5.38 11.98
C LEU A 405 3.47 -6.86 11.83
N ALA A 406 2.53 -7.75 11.55
CA ALA A 406 2.80 -9.18 11.40
C ALA A 406 2.96 -9.64 9.95
N ARG A 407 2.41 -8.88 8.99
CA ARG A 407 2.32 -9.28 7.59
C ARG A 407 3.55 -8.86 6.80
N PHE A 408 3.91 -9.69 5.80
CA PHE A 408 5.06 -9.42 4.96
C PHE A 408 4.89 -9.98 3.54
N ALA A 409 5.64 -9.39 2.62
CA ALA A 409 5.89 -9.93 1.29
C ALA A 409 7.35 -10.39 1.18
N VAL A 410 7.59 -11.49 0.48
CA VAL A 410 8.93 -12.04 0.23
C VAL A 410 9.28 -11.79 -1.23
N ARG A 411 10.42 -11.16 -1.47
CA ARG A 411 10.88 -10.82 -2.81
C ARG A 411 12.26 -11.37 -3.11
N ASP A 412 12.42 -11.82 -4.34
CA ASP A 412 13.70 -12.25 -4.90
C ASP A 412 13.77 -11.88 -6.38
N SER A 413 14.95 -11.47 -6.84
CA SER A 413 15.25 -11.18 -8.25
C SER A 413 14.21 -10.28 -8.93
N GLY A 414 13.69 -9.28 -8.19
CA GLY A 414 12.69 -8.32 -8.69
C GLY A 414 11.25 -8.81 -8.72
N GLN A 415 10.98 -10.03 -8.24
CA GLN A 415 9.63 -10.63 -8.20
C GLN A 415 9.16 -10.89 -6.77
N THR A 416 7.84 -10.83 -6.54
CA THR A 416 7.25 -11.29 -5.28
C THR A 416 7.06 -12.81 -5.38
N VAL A 417 7.84 -13.53 -4.57
CA VAL A 417 7.89 -15.01 -4.61
C VAL A 417 6.99 -15.67 -3.57
N ALA A 418 6.75 -14.99 -2.45
CA ALA A 418 5.83 -15.47 -1.42
C ALA A 418 5.28 -14.30 -0.61
N ALA A 419 4.27 -14.58 0.21
CA ALA A 419 3.79 -13.64 1.21
C ALA A 419 3.24 -14.41 2.41
N GLY A 420 3.18 -13.73 3.57
CA GLY A 420 2.79 -14.42 4.78
C GLY A 420 2.60 -13.50 5.99
N MET A 421 2.53 -14.14 7.14
CA MET A 421 2.37 -13.46 8.42
C MET A 421 3.15 -14.17 9.52
N CYS A 422 3.64 -13.42 10.47
CA CYS A 422 4.30 -13.91 11.68
C CYS A 422 3.26 -14.44 12.66
N ILE A 423 3.41 -15.70 13.07
CA ILE A 423 2.52 -16.36 14.04
C ILE A 423 3.16 -16.51 15.42
N ASP A 424 4.49 -16.58 15.46
CA ASP A 424 5.27 -16.61 16.71
C ASP A 424 6.67 -16.04 16.48
N LEU A 425 7.36 -15.63 17.55
CA LEU A 425 8.69 -15.04 17.45
C LEU A 425 9.51 -15.22 18.75
N VAL A 426 10.84 -15.14 18.57
CA VAL A 426 11.82 -15.05 19.63
C VAL A 426 12.33 -13.61 19.69
N LYS A 427 12.14 -12.95 20.83
CA LYS A 427 12.60 -11.57 21.06
C LYS A 427 14.13 -11.53 21.23
N LYS A 428 14.71 -10.41 20.81
CA LYS A 428 16.12 -10.10 21.06
C LYS A 428 16.39 -9.88 22.54
#